data_dbafae006bdb07a81bacfe63a1ad81d1
#
_entry.id   dbafae006bdb07a81bacfe63a1ad81d1
#
_cell.length_a   1.000
_cell.length_b   1.000
_cell.length_c   1.000
_cell.angle_alpha   90.00
_cell.angle_beta   90.00
_cell.angle_gamma   90.00
#
_symmetry.space_group_name_H-M   'P 1'
#
loop_
_entity.id
_entity.type
_entity.pdbx_description
1 polymer ?
#
loop_
_entity_poly.entity_id
_entity_poly.type
_entity_poly.pdbx_seq_one_letter_code
_entity_poly.pdbx_strand_id
1 'polypeptide(L)'
;SHAERYEASVEFTRIWRRVLEGEVVDYDGKHIQVKGAKLLYPPIQQPRPPLYFGGSSEAAQDLAAEQVELSLTWGEPPAAVAEKIAQVREKAKAQGREVRFGIRLHVIVRETNEEAWKAADKLIAHVDDDTIARAQASLARFDSVGQKRMAALHGGSKDNLEVSPNLWAGVGLVRGGAGTALVGDGPTVAERVKEYAALGIDTF
;
A
#
# COMPACT_ATOMS: atom_id res chain seq x y z
N SER A 1 -7.70 -17.15 11.09
CA SER A 1 -6.57 -17.22 10.15
C SER A 1 -6.48 -15.96 9.30
N HIS A 2 -5.38 -15.82 8.52
CA HIS A 2 -5.22 -14.70 7.56
C HIS A 2 -6.33 -14.73 6.49
N ALA A 3 -6.61 -15.90 5.94
CA ALA A 3 -7.66 -16.08 4.94
C ALA A 3 -9.05 -15.70 5.48
N GLU A 4 -9.41 -16.14 6.67
CA GLU A 4 -10.71 -15.81 7.27
C GLU A 4 -10.90 -14.30 7.50
N ARG A 5 -9.82 -13.58 7.85
CA ARG A 5 -9.91 -12.11 7.95
C ARG A 5 -10.25 -11.46 6.61
N TYR A 6 -9.71 -11.98 5.51
CA TYR A 6 -10.04 -11.47 4.17
C TYR A 6 -11.43 -11.89 3.70
N GLU A 7 -11.87 -13.11 4.01
CA GLU A 7 -13.26 -13.51 3.76
C GLU A 7 -14.25 -12.56 4.46
N ALA A 8 -14.02 -12.29 5.76
CA ALA A 8 -14.82 -11.33 6.51
C ALA A 8 -14.73 -9.89 5.93
N SER A 9 -13.55 -9.49 5.44
CA SER A 9 -13.38 -8.18 4.81
C SER A 9 -14.16 -8.08 3.49
N VAL A 10 -14.21 -9.13 2.70
CA VAL A 10 -15.02 -9.18 1.47
C VAL A 10 -16.51 -9.03 1.79
N GLU A 11 -17.03 -9.79 2.76
CA GLU A 11 -18.43 -9.68 3.21
C GLU A 11 -18.74 -8.27 3.72
N PHE A 12 -17.88 -7.73 4.59
CA PHE A 12 -18.01 -6.36 5.10
C PHE A 12 -18.07 -5.34 3.95
N THR A 13 -17.14 -5.43 3.00
CA THR A 13 -17.05 -4.46 1.91
C THR A 13 -18.27 -4.53 0.99
N ARG A 14 -18.81 -5.74 0.73
CA ARG A 14 -20.06 -5.92 -0.04
C ARG A 14 -21.24 -5.24 0.63
N ILE A 15 -21.42 -5.45 1.94
CA ILE A 15 -22.48 -4.83 2.72
C ILE A 15 -22.30 -3.31 2.71
N TRP A 16 -21.09 -2.84 3.01
CA TRP A 16 -20.76 -1.42 3.12
C TRP A 16 -21.02 -0.66 1.82
N ARG A 17 -20.60 -1.22 0.68
CA ARG A 17 -20.88 -0.61 -0.64
C ARG A 17 -22.37 -0.39 -0.86
N ARG A 18 -23.18 -1.44 -0.66
CA ARG A 18 -24.64 -1.39 -0.86
C ARG A 18 -25.31 -0.39 0.07
N VAL A 19 -24.90 -0.37 1.33
CA VAL A 19 -25.42 0.61 2.30
C VAL A 19 -25.03 2.04 1.92
N LEU A 20 -23.80 2.27 1.43
CA LEU A 20 -23.36 3.58 0.93
C LEU A 20 -24.10 4.01 -0.35
N GLU A 21 -24.55 3.08 -1.15
CA GLU A 21 -25.37 3.31 -2.36
C GLU A 21 -26.86 3.54 -2.03
N GLY A 22 -27.22 3.54 -0.75
CA GLY A 22 -28.57 3.86 -0.27
C GLY A 22 -29.50 2.66 -0.14
N GLU A 23 -28.99 1.43 -0.28
CA GLU A 23 -29.78 0.23 -0.10
C GLU A 23 -30.10 -0.02 1.40
N VAL A 24 -31.23 -0.68 1.64
CA VAL A 24 -31.49 -1.38 2.90
C VAL A 24 -31.03 -2.82 2.73
N VAL A 25 -30.03 -3.23 3.48
CA VAL A 25 -29.29 -4.47 3.25
C VAL A 25 -29.65 -5.52 4.30
N ASP A 26 -30.18 -6.64 3.82
CA ASP A 26 -30.15 -7.91 4.54
C ASP A 26 -29.01 -8.76 3.95
N TYR A 27 -28.19 -9.35 4.81
CA TYR A 27 -27.07 -10.18 4.42
C TYR A 27 -26.86 -11.29 5.44
N ASP A 28 -26.77 -12.53 4.95
CA ASP A 28 -26.51 -13.71 5.77
C ASP A 28 -25.24 -14.40 5.24
N GLY A 29 -24.09 -13.92 5.71
CA GLY A 29 -22.78 -14.41 5.33
C GLY A 29 -22.21 -15.41 6.33
N LYS A 30 -21.05 -15.95 6.00
CA LYS A 30 -20.30 -16.86 6.87
C LYS A 30 -19.76 -16.15 8.11
N HIS A 31 -19.33 -14.90 7.97
CA HIS A 31 -18.68 -14.10 9.02
C HIS A 31 -19.54 -12.95 9.52
N ILE A 32 -20.39 -12.40 8.66
CA ILE A 32 -21.20 -11.22 8.97
C ILE A 32 -22.66 -11.48 8.65
N GLN A 33 -23.52 -11.20 9.62
CA GLN A 33 -24.96 -11.28 9.47
C GLN A 33 -25.55 -9.93 9.86
N VAL A 34 -26.33 -9.33 8.97
CA VAL A 34 -27.03 -8.07 9.23
C VAL A 34 -28.47 -8.14 8.69
N LYS A 35 -29.36 -7.41 9.35
CA LYS A 35 -30.76 -7.29 8.93
C LYS A 35 -31.16 -5.81 8.96
N GLY A 36 -31.68 -5.32 7.86
CA GLY A 36 -32.16 -3.94 7.73
C GLY A 36 -31.05 -2.91 7.89
N ALA A 37 -29.79 -3.23 7.54
CA ALA A 37 -28.68 -2.27 7.61
C ALA A 37 -28.89 -1.14 6.61
N LYS A 38 -28.85 0.12 7.11
CA LYS A 38 -29.02 1.32 6.28
C LYS A 38 -28.28 2.50 6.88
N LEU A 39 -27.95 3.47 6.03
CA LEU A 39 -27.50 4.78 6.49
C LEU A 39 -28.71 5.68 6.84
N LEU A 40 -28.58 6.44 7.93
CA LEU A 40 -29.53 7.51 8.23
C LEU A 40 -29.30 8.72 7.32
N TYR A 41 -28.03 8.95 6.97
CA TYR A 41 -27.60 10.05 6.11
C TYR A 41 -26.76 9.48 4.97
N PRO A 42 -27.30 9.40 3.74
CA PRO A 42 -26.54 8.90 2.59
C PRO A 42 -25.41 9.87 2.23
N PRO A 43 -24.34 9.39 1.59
CA PRO A 43 -23.27 10.25 1.12
C PRO A 43 -23.79 11.19 0.01
N ILE A 44 -23.22 12.41 -0.04
CA ILE A 44 -23.51 13.38 -1.11
C ILE A 44 -22.94 12.86 -2.44
N GLN A 45 -21.76 12.26 -2.39
CA GLN A 45 -21.09 11.71 -3.57
C GLN A 45 -21.82 10.47 -4.08
N GLN A 46 -22.14 10.48 -5.38
CA GLN A 46 -22.87 9.39 -6.03
C GLN A 46 -21.98 8.61 -7.00
N PRO A 47 -22.16 7.28 -7.12
CA PRO A 47 -23.08 6.44 -6.34
C PRO A 47 -22.66 6.31 -4.87
N ARG A 48 -21.38 6.54 -4.55
CA ARG A 48 -20.75 6.56 -3.23
C ARG A 48 -19.31 7.06 -3.34
N PRO A 49 -18.64 7.40 -2.22
CA PRO A 49 -17.20 7.62 -2.22
C PRO A 49 -16.44 6.37 -2.74
N PRO A 50 -15.38 6.54 -3.55
CA PRO A 50 -14.58 5.42 -4.03
C PRO A 50 -13.87 4.72 -2.86
N LEU A 51 -13.79 3.39 -2.93
CA LEU A 51 -13.09 2.59 -1.94
C LEU A 51 -11.63 2.41 -2.32
N TYR A 52 -10.75 2.71 -1.39
CA TYR A 52 -9.31 2.54 -1.48
C TYR A 52 -8.89 1.41 -0.56
N PHE A 53 -8.08 0.50 -1.06
CA PHE A 53 -7.63 -0.63 -0.27
C PHE A 53 -6.17 -0.96 -0.53
N GLY A 54 -5.43 -1.24 0.55
CA GLY A 54 -4.01 -1.61 0.49
C GLY A 54 -3.78 -3.02 1.02
N GLY A 55 -3.09 -3.82 0.23
CA GLY A 55 -2.68 -5.17 0.62
C GLY A 55 -1.81 -5.82 -0.45
N SER A 56 -0.93 -6.74 -0.02
CA SER A 56 0.05 -7.38 -0.93
C SER A 56 -0.08 -8.90 -0.97
N SER A 57 -0.94 -9.50 -0.14
CA SER A 57 -1.23 -10.94 -0.20
C SER A 57 -2.16 -11.25 -1.37
N GLU A 58 -2.20 -12.49 -1.81
CA GLU A 58 -3.11 -12.94 -2.86
C GLU A 58 -4.57 -12.63 -2.49
N ALA A 59 -5.00 -12.99 -1.26
CA ALA A 59 -6.35 -12.68 -0.78
C ALA A 59 -6.65 -11.16 -0.77
N ALA A 60 -5.63 -10.31 -0.51
CA ALA A 60 -5.79 -8.86 -0.59
C ALA A 60 -5.97 -8.38 -2.04
N GLN A 61 -5.24 -8.98 -2.98
CA GLN A 61 -5.38 -8.68 -4.40
C GLN A 61 -6.74 -9.12 -4.95
N ASP A 62 -7.26 -10.28 -4.48
CA ASP A 62 -8.60 -10.76 -4.84
C ASP A 62 -9.68 -9.80 -4.35
N LEU A 63 -9.60 -9.36 -3.09
CA LEU A 63 -10.51 -8.35 -2.54
C LEU A 63 -10.42 -7.03 -3.34
N ALA A 64 -9.20 -6.57 -3.64
CA ALA A 64 -9.01 -5.36 -4.43
C ALA A 64 -9.64 -5.48 -5.82
N ALA A 65 -9.41 -6.57 -6.51
CA ALA A 65 -9.96 -6.84 -7.82
C ALA A 65 -11.50 -6.90 -7.81
N GLU A 66 -12.08 -7.47 -6.75
CA GLU A 66 -13.54 -7.65 -6.63
C GLU A 66 -14.26 -6.39 -6.16
N GLN A 67 -13.69 -5.63 -5.21
CA GLN A 67 -14.50 -4.72 -4.40
C GLN A 67 -14.13 -3.24 -4.51
N VAL A 68 -12.90 -2.88 -4.88
CA VAL A 68 -12.44 -1.50 -4.74
C VAL A 68 -12.25 -0.77 -6.08
N GLU A 69 -12.24 0.55 -6.02
CA GLU A 69 -11.94 1.41 -7.18
C GLU A 69 -10.45 1.70 -7.28
N LEU A 70 -9.71 1.67 -6.15
CA LEU A 70 -8.29 1.97 -6.15
C LEU A 70 -7.51 1.02 -5.23
N SER A 71 -6.57 0.29 -5.81
CA SER A 71 -5.63 -0.59 -5.10
C SER A 71 -4.36 0.18 -4.76
N LEU A 72 -4.01 0.21 -3.46
CA LEU A 72 -2.83 0.90 -2.95
C LEU A 72 -1.67 -0.07 -2.77
N THR A 73 -0.49 0.32 -3.21
CA THR A 73 0.77 -0.36 -2.90
C THR A 73 1.72 0.53 -2.10
N TRP A 74 2.72 -0.06 -1.47
CA TRP A 74 3.85 0.68 -0.93
C TRP A 74 4.93 0.85 -1.99
N GLY A 75 5.84 1.82 -1.80
CA GLY A 75 6.93 2.14 -2.70
C GLY A 75 7.99 1.04 -2.72
N GLU A 76 7.77 0.00 -3.52
CA GLU A 76 8.78 -0.98 -3.90
C GLU A 76 9.51 -0.51 -5.17
N PRO A 77 10.64 -1.13 -5.55
CA PRO A 77 11.25 -0.88 -6.85
C PRO A 77 10.24 -0.98 -8.00
N PRO A 78 10.37 -0.16 -9.06
CA PRO A 78 9.37 -0.08 -10.15
C PRO A 78 8.97 -1.42 -10.74
N ALA A 79 9.91 -2.34 -10.93
CA ALA A 79 9.62 -3.68 -11.47
C ALA A 79 8.67 -4.47 -10.56
N ALA A 80 8.86 -4.42 -9.23
CA ALA A 80 8.01 -5.11 -8.26
C ALA A 80 6.60 -4.47 -8.18
N VAL A 81 6.51 -3.15 -8.36
CA VAL A 81 5.22 -2.45 -8.45
C VAL A 81 4.49 -2.83 -9.74
N ALA A 82 5.19 -2.88 -10.88
CA ALA A 82 4.63 -3.30 -12.17
C ALA A 82 4.02 -4.71 -12.10
N GLU A 83 4.73 -5.65 -11.47
CA GLU A 83 4.24 -7.03 -11.27
C GLU A 83 2.92 -7.04 -10.47
N LYS A 84 2.85 -6.33 -9.36
CA LYS A 84 1.61 -6.23 -8.55
C LYS A 84 0.46 -5.61 -9.32
N ILE A 85 0.72 -4.54 -10.06
CA ILE A 85 -0.29 -3.90 -10.91
C ILE A 85 -0.83 -4.90 -11.94
N ALA A 86 0.05 -5.65 -12.60
CA ALA A 86 -0.34 -6.66 -13.59
C ALA A 86 -1.23 -7.74 -12.96
N GLN A 87 -0.83 -8.27 -11.79
CA GLN A 87 -1.60 -9.30 -11.07
C GLN A 87 -3.01 -8.83 -10.70
N VAL A 88 -3.15 -7.64 -10.08
CA VAL A 88 -4.46 -7.12 -9.69
C VAL A 88 -5.31 -6.77 -10.91
N ARG A 89 -4.70 -6.22 -11.96
CA ARG A 89 -5.38 -5.88 -13.21
C ARG A 89 -5.94 -7.11 -13.91
N GLU A 90 -5.17 -8.20 -13.97
CA GLU A 90 -5.63 -9.48 -14.53
C GLU A 90 -6.81 -10.04 -13.76
N LYS A 91 -6.73 -10.08 -12.42
CA LYS A 91 -7.82 -10.53 -11.56
C LYS A 91 -9.09 -9.68 -11.73
N ALA A 92 -8.94 -8.36 -11.82
CA ALA A 92 -10.08 -7.45 -12.04
C ALA A 92 -10.71 -7.65 -13.42
N LYS A 93 -9.88 -7.78 -14.46
CA LYS A 93 -10.34 -8.03 -15.83
C LYS A 93 -11.14 -9.33 -15.95
N ALA A 94 -10.72 -10.38 -15.26
CA ALA A 94 -11.45 -11.67 -15.21
C ALA A 94 -12.86 -11.51 -14.61
N GLN A 95 -13.11 -10.43 -13.87
CA GLN A 95 -14.42 -10.08 -13.26
C GLN A 95 -15.14 -8.95 -14.02
N GLY A 96 -14.66 -8.57 -15.22
CA GLY A 96 -15.22 -7.48 -16.00
C GLY A 96 -15.05 -6.10 -15.35
N ARG A 97 -14.04 -5.92 -14.48
CA ARG A 97 -13.79 -4.67 -13.74
C ARG A 97 -12.46 -4.03 -14.13
N GLU A 98 -12.42 -2.72 -13.90
CA GLU A 98 -11.18 -1.94 -13.90
C GLU A 98 -10.88 -1.44 -12.50
N VAL A 99 -9.59 -1.46 -12.13
CA VAL A 99 -9.08 -0.98 -10.84
C VAL A 99 -7.96 0.01 -11.11
N ARG A 100 -8.03 1.17 -10.47
CA ARG A 100 -6.98 2.19 -10.48
C ARG A 100 -5.91 1.83 -9.45
N PHE A 101 -4.73 2.47 -9.57
CA PHE A 101 -3.60 2.15 -8.68
C PHE A 101 -3.03 3.40 -8.05
N GLY A 102 -2.72 3.27 -6.75
CA GLY A 102 -2.04 4.29 -5.99
C GLY A 102 -0.80 3.73 -5.29
N ILE A 103 0.14 4.62 -4.97
CA ILE A 103 1.37 4.26 -4.27
C ILE A 103 1.60 5.16 -3.07
N ARG A 104 2.03 4.57 -1.97
CA ARG A 104 2.48 5.30 -0.78
C ARG A 104 3.97 5.10 -0.59
N LEU A 105 4.68 6.22 -0.57
CA LEU A 105 6.10 6.31 -0.26
C LEU A 105 6.40 7.65 0.42
N HIS A 106 7.55 7.77 1.05
CA HIS A 106 8.03 9.05 1.57
C HIS A 106 8.81 9.80 0.49
N VAL A 107 9.03 11.09 0.73
CA VAL A 107 9.81 11.95 -0.17
C VAL A 107 10.78 12.78 0.66
N ILE A 108 12.04 12.82 0.24
CA ILE A 108 13.09 13.66 0.82
C ILE A 108 13.67 14.52 -0.31
N VAL A 109 13.14 15.73 -0.45
CA VAL A 109 13.58 16.69 -1.49
C VAL A 109 14.39 17.80 -0.86
N ARG A 110 15.52 18.18 -1.50
CA ARG A 110 16.35 19.32 -1.17
C ARG A 110 16.74 20.07 -2.46
N GLU A 111 17.48 21.15 -2.31
CA GLU A 111 17.97 21.95 -3.45
C GLU A 111 18.88 21.13 -4.37
N THR A 112 19.67 20.23 -3.81
CA THR A 112 20.56 19.34 -4.54
C THR A 112 20.38 17.89 -4.12
N ASN A 113 20.75 16.95 -5.02
CA ASN A 113 20.77 15.53 -4.71
C ASN A 113 21.66 15.22 -3.49
N GLU A 114 22.83 15.86 -3.41
CA GLU A 114 23.77 15.66 -2.29
C GLU A 114 23.14 16.04 -0.94
N GLU A 115 22.45 17.18 -0.87
CA GLU A 115 21.76 17.62 0.34
C GLU A 115 20.61 16.69 0.70
N ALA A 116 19.89 16.16 -0.29
CA ALA A 116 18.81 15.22 -0.06
C ALA A 116 19.33 13.91 0.55
N TRP A 117 20.42 13.37 0.03
CA TRP A 117 21.05 12.17 0.58
C TRP A 117 21.63 12.40 1.98
N LYS A 118 22.30 13.54 2.22
CA LYS A 118 22.71 13.93 3.58
C LYS A 118 21.55 14.01 4.56
N ALA A 119 20.38 14.47 4.10
CA ALA A 119 19.17 14.49 4.93
C ALA A 119 18.64 13.09 5.21
N ALA A 120 18.69 12.18 4.26
CA ALA A 120 18.32 10.76 4.45
C ALA A 120 19.25 10.09 5.47
N ASP A 121 20.56 10.25 5.31
CA ASP A 121 21.57 9.69 6.24
C ASP A 121 21.39 10.23 7.66
N LYS A 122 21.08 11.52 7.80
CA LYS A 122 20.82 12.15 9.10
C LYS A 122 19.63 11.53 9.84
N LEU A 123 18.60 11.06 9.12
CA LEU A 123 17.42 10.44 9.74
C LEU A 123 17.76 9.15 10.50
N ILE A 124 18.78 8.43 10.06
CA ILE A 124 19.20 7.15 10.68
C ILE A 124 20.55 7.22 11.39
N ALA A 125 21.18 8.40 11.44
CA ALA A 125 22.53 8.58 11.99
C ALA A 125 22.68 8.10 13.45
N HIS A 126 21.62 8.23 14.23
CA HIS A 126 21.60 7.86 15.66
C HIS A 126 20.83 6.55 15.93
N VAL A 127 20.45 5.82 14.89
CA VAL A 127 19.81 4.51 15.04
C VAL A 127 20.92 3.46 15.10
N ASP A 128 21.10 2.81 16.23
CA ASP A 128 22.07 1.73 16.41
C ASP A 128 21.52 0.38 15.91
N ASP A 129 22.42 -0.58 15.75
CA ASP A 129 22.07 -1.90 15.20
C ASP A 129 21.17 -2.70 16.16
N ASP A 130 21.31 -2.51 17.48
CA ASP A 130 20.44 -3.13 18.48
C ASP A 130 18.99 -2.61 18.35
N THR A 131 18.84 -1.32 18.10
CA THR A 131 17.53 -0.71 17.86
C THR A 131 16.90 -1.26 16.58
N ILE A 132 17.67 -1.40 15.51
CA ILE A 132 17.21 -2.01 14.26
C ILE A 132 16.80 -3.47 14.53
N ALA A 133 17.63 -4.26 15.17
CA ALA A 133 17.35 -5.66 15.46
C ALA A 133 16.05 -5.83 16.26
N ARG A 134 15.85 -5.02 17.32
CA ARG A 134 14.60 -5.03 18.11
C ARG A 134 13.38 -4.64 17.28
N ALA A 135 13.50 -3.60 16.45
CA ALA A 135 12.41 -3.17 15.57
C ALA A 135 12.05 -4.26 14.56
N GLN A 136 13.05 -4.85 13.88
CA GLN A 136 12.83 -5.92 12.90
C GLN A 136 12.24 -7.18 13.56
N ALA A 137 12.70 -7.56 14.76
CA ALA A 137 12.10 -8.67 15.50
C ALA A 137 10.63 -8.43 15.86
N SER A 138 10.26 -7.18 16.17
CA SER A 138 8.86 -6.79 16.40
C SER A 138 8.03 -6.84 15.12
N LEU A 139 8.55 -6.29 14.02
CA LEU A 139 7.88 -6.26 12.72
C LEU A 139 7.69 -7.65 12.10
N ALA A 140 8.64 -8.57 12.35
CA ALA A 140 8.56 -9.96 11.88
C ALA A 140 7.38 -10.75 12.49
N ARG A 141 6.82 -10.29 13.62
CA ARG A 141 5.62 -10.89 14.24
C ARG A 141 4.33 -10.56 13.49
N PHE A 142 4.34 -9.56 12.62
CA PHE A 142 3.15 -9.21 11.87
C PHE A 142 2.89 -10.22 10.76
N ASP A 143 1.67 -10.71 10.71
CA ASP A 143 1.18 -11.53 9.61
C ASP A 143 0.80 -10.61 8.42
N SER A 144 1.83 -10.02 7.81
CA SER A 144 1.69 -9.06 6.71
C SER A 144 2.72 -9.34 5.61
N VAL A 145 2.22 -9.73 4.45
CA VAL A 145 3.07 -9.92 3.25
C VAL A 145 3.75 -8.61 2.86
N GLY A 146 3.03 -7.48 2.91
CA GLY A 146 3.60 -6.16 2.60
C GLY A 146 4.76 -5.81 3.53
N GLN A 147 4.63 -6.06 4.84
CA GLN A 147 5.70 -5.81 5.80
C GLN A 147 6.93 -6.69 5.53
N LYS A 148 6.74 -7.96 5.23
CA LYS A 148 7.83 -8.87 4.86
C LYS A 148 8.56 -8.41 3.60
N ARG A 149 7.82 -7.94 2.58
CA ARG A 149 8.40 -7.38 1.36
C ARG A 149 9.22 -6.11 1.62
N MET A 150 8.72 -5.20 2.47
CA MET A 150 9.48 -4.01 2.86
C MET A 150 10.76 -4.36 3.62
N ALA A 151 10.69 -5.27 4.58
CA ALA A 151 11.85 -5.73 5.34
C ALA A 151 12.92 -6.39 4.44
N ALA A 152 12.51 -7.12 3.41
CA ALA A 152 13.42 -7.75 2.44
C ALA A 152 14.23 -6.73 1.63
N LEU A 153 13.75 -5.49 1.46
CA LEU A 153 14.47 -4.46 0.71
C LEU A 153 15.79 -4.04 1.38
N HIS A 154 15.84 -4.00 2.71
CA HIS A 154 17.01 -3.56 3.47
C HIS A 154 17.68 -4.67 4.28
N GLY A 155 17.04 -5.84 4.43
CA GLY A 155 17.58 -6.97 5.16
C GLY A 155 17.94 -6.70 6.62
N GLY A 156 17.46 -5.61 7.22
CA GLY A 156 17.81 -5.17 8.57
C GLY A 156 19.19 -4.52 8.70
N SER A 157 19.84 -4.16 7.59
CA SER A 157 21.15 -3.48 7.57
C SER A 157 21.02 -2.04 7.09
N LYS A 158 21.94 -1.18 7.53
CA LYS A 158 22.14 0.16 6.98
C LYS A 158 22.91 0.17 5.66
N ASP A 159 23.47 -0.98 5.26
CA ASP A 159 24.20 -1.09 4.01
C ASP A 159 23.24 -1.20 2.84
N ASN A 160 23.59 -0.56 1.71
CA ASN A 160 22.85 -0.66 0.46
C ASN A 160 21.36 -0.28 0.56
N LEU A 161 21.05 0.80 1.27
CA LEU A 161 19.68 1.29 1.44
C LEU A 161 19.06 1.91 0.19
N GLU A 162 19.86 2.28 -0.82
CA GLU A 162 19.35 2.65 -2.14
C GLU A 162 19.01 1.38 -2.93
N VAL A 163 17.74 0.97 -2.89
CA VAL A 163 17.24 -0.31 -3.44
C VAL A 163 16.80 -0.22 -4.90
N SER A 164 16.73 0.97 -5.44
CA SER A 164 16.50 1.35 -6.82
C SER A 164 16.95 2.81 -6.98
N PRO A 165 17.21 3.33 -8.18
CA PRO A 165 17.65 4.71 -8.33
C PRO A 165 16.78 5.70 -7.56
N ASN A 166 17.39 6.41 -6.61
CA ASN A 166 16.76 7.39 -5.72
C ASN A 166 15.64 6.82 -4.79
N LEU A 167 15.50 5.51 -4.68
CA LEU A 167 14.58 4.85 -3.78
C LEU A 167 15.33 4.30 -2.55
N TRP A 168 15.18 4.97 -1.42
CA TRP A 168 15.88 4.68 -0.17
C TRP A 168 14.98 3.93 0.80
N ALA A 169 15.45 2.80 1.34
CA ALA A 169 14.69 1.92 2.23
C ALA A 169 14.94 2.18 3.73
N GLY A 170 15.65 3.25 4.10
CA GLY A 170 16.06 3.51 5.47
C GLY A 170 14.92 3.75 6.46
N VAL A 171 13.76 4.25 6.00
CA VAL A 171 12.57 4.40 6.86
C VAL A 171 12.13 3.06 7.43
N GLY A 172 12.22 2.00 6.63
CA GLY A 172 11.81 0.64 6.99
C GLY A 172 12.64 -0.03 8.07
N LEU A 173 13.85 0.47 8.38
CA LEU A 173 14.74 -0.11 9.39
C LEU A 173 14.11 -0.17 10.78
N VAL A 174 13.34 0.86 11.15
CA VAL A 174 12.75 0.98 12.50
C VAL A 174 11.25 1.28 12.49
N ARG A 175 10.66 1.41 11.31
CA ARG A 175 9.24 1.76 11.18
C ARG A 175 8.51 0.77 10.27
N GLY A 176 7.34 0.30 10.72
CA GLY A 176 6.42 -0.50 9.92
C GLY A 176 5.63 0.34 8.91
N GLY A 177 5.11 -0.32 7.89
CA GLY A 177 4.35 0.29 6.82
C GLY A 177 5.19 0.63 5.59
N ALA A 178 4.89 1.73 4.90
CA ALA A 178 5.70 2.20 3.76
C ALA A 178 7.09 2.59 4.26
N GLY A 179 8.08 1.78 3.92
CA GLY A 179 9.44 1.85 4.45
C GLY A 179 10.44 2.54 3.51
N THR A 180 9.99 3.09 2.39
CA THR A 180 10.84 3.69 1.36
C THR A 180 10.58 5.19 1.17
N ALA A 181 11.59 5.89 0.68
CA ALA A 181 11.51 7.30 0.30
C ALA A 181 12.16 7.53 -1.06
N LEU A 182 11.57 8.39 -1.88
CA LEU A 182 12.27 8.99 -3.02
C LEU A 182 13.17 10.11 -2.50
N VAL A 183 14.46 10.05 -2.84
CA VAL A 183 15.49 10.97 -2.35
C VAL A 183 16.16 11.67 -3.51
N GLY A 184 16.19 13.00 -3.50
CA GLY A 184 16.84 13.76 -4.55
C GLY A 184 16.44 15.22 -4.58
N ASP A 185 16.88 15.93 -5.60
CA ASP A 185 16.37 17.26 -5.91
C ASP A 185 14.98 17.16 -6.58
N GLY A 186 14.34 18.31 -6.78
CA GLY A 186 12.98 18.34 -7.34
C GLY A 186 12.87 17.67 -8.71
N PRO A 187 13.72 17.98 -9.68
CA PRO A 187 13.73 17.32 -10.99
C PRO A 187 13.92 15.79 -10.90
N THR A 188 14.89 15.33 -10.11
CA THR A 188 15.18 13.89 -9.92
C THR A 188 13.98 13.15 -9.35
N VAL A 189 13.38 13.68 -8.28
CA VAL A 189 12.19 13.04 -7.67
C VAL A 189 11.00 13.07 -8.62
N ALA A 190 10.82 14.15 -9.38
CA ALA A 190 9.75 14.22 -10.39
C ALA A 190 9.90 13.14 -11.47
N GLU A 191 11.13 12.87 -11.93
CA GLU A 191 11.35 11.77 -12.90
C GLU A 191 11.05 10.40 -12.29
N ARG A 192 11.38 10.17 -11.03
CA ARG A 192 11.00 8.90 -10.35
C ARG A 192 9.48 8.76 -10.20
N VAL A 193 8.77 9.85 -9.90
CA VAL A 193 7.29 9.86 -9.86
C VAL A 193 6.70 9.54 -11.24
N LYS A 194 7.24 10.14 -12.32
CA LYS A 194 6.82 9.83 -13.69
C LYS A 194 7.06 8.38 -14.07
N GLU A 195 8.15 7.77 -13.60
CA GLU A 195 8.42 6.34 -13.82
C GLU A 195 7.30 5.47 -13.24
N TYR A 196 6.89 5.72 -11.98
CA TYR A 196 5.75 5.01 -11.39
C TYR A 196 4.44 5.32 -12.11
N ALA A 197 4.22 6.57 -12.54
CA ALA A 197 3.04 6.94 -13.32
C ALA A 197 2.96 6.19 -14.65
N ALA A 198 4.09 5.98 -15.32
CA ALA A 198 4.17 5.20 -16.56
C ALA A 198 3.80 3.71 -16.38
N LEU A 199 3.90 3.16 -15.16
CA LEU A 199 3.43 1.80 -14.82
C LEU A 199 1.91 1.73 -14.65
N GLY A 200 1.24 2.88 -14.54
CA GLY A 200 -0.20 2.99 -14.32
C GLY A 200 -0.58 3.37 -12.89
N ILE A 201 0.35 3.92 -12.11
CA ILE A 201 0.03 4.61 -10.84
C ILE A 201 -0.52 5.99 -11.17
N ASP A 202 -1.71 6.28 -10.73
CA ASP A 202 -2.37 7.59 -10.93
C ASP A 202 -2.53 8.40 -9.63
N THR A 203 -2.28 7.78 -8.49
CA THR A 203 -2.45 8.39 -7.16
C THR A 203 -1.18 8.20 -6.31
N PHE A 204 -0.66 9.32 -5.82
CA PHE A 204 0.55 9.37 -4.99
C PHE A 204 0.25 9.97 -3.62
#